data_b1970d12583238558ca4a085a97db7cf
#
_entry.id   b1970d12583238558ca4a085a97db7cf
#
_cell.length_a   1.000
_cell.length_b   1.000
_cell.length_c   1.000
_cell.angle_alpha   90.00
_cell.angle_beta   90.00
_cell.angle_gamma   90.00
#
_symmetry.space_group_name_H-M   'P 1'
#
loop_
_entity.id
_entity.type
_entity.pdbx_description
1 polymer ?
#
loop_
_entity_poly.entity_id
_entity_poly.type
_entity_poly.pdbx_seq_one_letter_code
_entity_poly.pdbx_strand_id
1 'polypeptide(L)' 'MSNITAKLVKDLRDKTGAGMMDCKKALNETNGNLDKAIEWLRKKGIAS' A
#
# COMPACT_ATOMS: atom_id res chain seq x y z
N MET A 1 4.31 -4.28 15.45
CA MET A 1 4.04 -2.85 15.33
C MET A 1 4.10 -2.40 13.89
N SER A 2 3.08 -1.74 13.46
CA SER A 2 3.05 -1.28 12.08
C SER A 2 3.85 0.02 11.98
N ASN A 3 4.80 0.05 11.04
CA ASN A 3 5.61 1.23 10.78
C ASN A 3 5.13 1.88 9.50
N ILE A 4 3.88 2.28 9.52
CA ILE A 4 3.30 2.92 8.35
C ILE A 4 3.63 4.40 8.42
N THR A 5 4.52 4.82 7.55
CA THR A 5 4.93 6.22 7.48
C THR A 5 4.45 6.83 6.17
N ALA A 6 4.47 8.16 6.13
CA ALA A 6 4.09 8.87 4.91
C ALA A 6 4.98 8.44 3.75
N LYS A 7 6.23 8.12 4.06
CA LYS A 7 7.18 7.69 3.04
C LYS A 7 6.74 6.36 2.40
N LEU A 8 6.30 5.42 3.23
CA LEU A 8 5.82 4.14 2.74
C LEU A 8 4.57 4.31 1.88
N VAL A 9 3.67 5.16 2.32
CA VAL A 9 2.46 5.44 1.57
C VAL A 9 2.81 6.03 0.21
N LYS A 10 3.74 6.95 0.20
CA LYS A 10 4.17 7.58 -1.05
C LYS A 10 4.83 6.58 -1.98
N ASP A 11 5.69 5.73 -1.42
CA ASP A 11 6.36 4.70 -2.21
C ASP A 11 5.35 3.75 -2.83
N LEU A 12 4.39 3.32 -2.04
CA LEU A 12 3.38 2.40 -2.52
C LEU A 12 2.52 3.05 -3.60
N ARG A 13 2.20 4.32 -3.40
CA ARG A 13 1.42 5.06 -4.39
C ARG A 13 2.17 5.16 -5.71
N ASP A 14 3.46 5.42 -5.64
CA ASP A 14 4.30 5.51 -6.83
C ASP A 14 4.35 4.19 -7.59
N LYS A 15 4.39 3.10 -6.85
CA LYS A 15 4.52 1.78 -7.45
C LYS A 15 3.21 1.23 -7.99
N THR A 16 2.11 1.64 -7.40
CA THR A 16 0.81 1.07 -7.75
C THR A 16 -0.12 2.06 -8.43
N GLY A 17 0.06 3.33 -8.16
CA GLY A 17 -0.86 4.34 -8.66
C GLY A 17 -2.18 4.37 -7.93
N ALA A 18 -2.31 3.62 -6.85
CA ALA A 18 -3.53 3.59 -6.06
C ALA A 18 -3.68 4.88 -5.25
N GLY A 19 -4.90 5.15 -4.81
CA GLY A 19 -5.16 6.32 -4.00
C GLY A 19 -4.48 6.24 -2.65
N MET A 20 -4.30 7.40 -2.02
CA MET A 20 -3.61 7.46 -0.73
C MET A 20 -4.32 6.61 0.33
N MET A 21 -5.65 6.65 0.34
CA MET A 21 -6.41 5.86 1.31
C MET A 21 -6.19 4.37 1.11
N ASP A 22 -6.18 3.94 -0.15
CA ASP A 22 -5.97 2.53 -0.46
C ASP A 22 -4.56 2.09 -0.07
N CYS A 23 -3.58 2.94 -0.30
CA CYS A 23 -2.20 2.65 0.08
C CYS A 23 -2.08 2.50 1.59
N LYS A 24 -2.68 3.41 2.33
CA LYS A 24 -2.67 3.34 3.79
C LYS A 24 -3.31 2.05 4.27
N LYS A 25 -4.44 1.70 3.69
CA LYS A 25 -5.14 0.49 4.08
C LYS A 25 -4.33 -0.75 3.76
N ALA A 26 -3.72 -0.78 2.58
CA ALA A 26 -2.90 -1.91 2.19
C ALA A 26 -1.72 -2.09 3.13
N LEU A 27 -1.06 -1.00 3.48
CA LEU A 27 0.08 -1.07 4.39
C LEU A 27 -0.37 -1.48 5.79
N ASN A 28 -1.53 -1.01 6.22
CA ASN A 28 -2.07 -1.38 7.51
C ASN A 28 -2.38 -2.88 7.58
N GLU A 29 -2.95 -3.41 6.50
CA GLU A 29 -3.29 -4.83 6.44
C GLU A 29 -2.06 -5.72 6.35
N THR A 30 -0.98 -5.20 5.84
CA THR A 30 0.26 -5.96 5.66
C THR A 30 1.36 -5.57 6.65
N ASN A 31 1.01 -4.83 7.69
CA ASN A 31 1.96 -4.44 8.74
C ASN A 31 3.13 -3.62 8.20
N GLY A 32 2.84 -2.76 7.24
CA GLY A 32 3.87 -1.91 6.67
C GLY A 32 4.79 -2.61 5.68
N ASN A 33 4.42 -3.78 5.22
CA ASN A 33 5.21 -4.52 4.24
C ASN A 33 4.85 -4.02 2.83
N LEU A 34 5.80 -3.36 2.19
CA LEU A 34 5.56 -2.74 0.89
C LEU A 34 5.21 -3.79 -0.18
N ASP A 35 5.99 -4.85 -0.25
CA ASP A 35 5.76 -5.90 -1.25
C ASP A 35 4.39 -6.53 -1.09
N LYS A 36 4.03 -6.84 0.13
CA LYS A 36 2.74 -7.43 0.43
C LYS A 36 1.60 -6.46 0.17
N ALA A 37 1.84 -5.18 0.43
CA ALA A 37 0.84 -4.15 0.18
C ALA A 37 0.56 -4.04 -1.32
N ILE A 38 1.59 -4.15 -2.14
CA ILE A 38 1.41 -4.13 -3.59
C ILE A 38 0.54 -5.31 -4.02
N GLU A 39 0.83 -6.49 -3.50
CA GLU A 39 0.03 -7.67 -3.80
C GLU A 39 -1.40 -7.51 -3.31
N TRP A 40 -1.54 -6.97 -2.12
CA TRP A 40 -2.86 -6.75 -1.53
C TRP A 40 -3.73 -5.88 -2.43
N LEU A 41 -3.14 -4.80 -2.94
CA LEU A 41 -3.86 -3.90 -3.83
C LEU A 41 -4.21 -4.57 -5.16
N ARG A 42 -3.29 -5.36 -5.67
CA ARG A 42 -3.53 -6.07 -6.93
C ARG A 42 -4.66 -7.07 -6.77
N LYS A 43 -4.71 -7.76 -5.64
CA LYS A 43 -5.76 -8.73 -5.37
C LYS A 43 -7.11 -8.06 -5.22
N LYS A 44 -7.12 -6.84 -4.75
CA LYS A 44 -8.35 -6.08 -4.60
C LYS A 44 -8.88 -5.61 -5.94
N GLY A 45 -8.12 -5.78 -7.00
CA GLY A 45 -8.56 -5.37 -8.31
C GLY A 45 -8.39 -3.89 -8.56
N ILE A 46 -7.54 -3.24 -7.79
CA ILE A 46 -7.24 -1.83 -8.03
C ILE A 46 -6.25 -1.76 -9.17
N ALA A 47 -6.75 -1.53 -10.34
CA ALA A 47 -5.90 -1.43 -11.52
C ALA A 47 -5.25 -0.06 -11.55
N SER A 48 -3.99 -0.09 -11.78
CA SER A 48 -3.26 1.16 -12.00
C SER A 48 -3.43 1.61 -13.44
#